data_ecec579c16d1b2bfb209c8a688e00073
#
_entry.id   ecec579c16d1b2bfb209c8a688e00073
#
_cell.length_a   1.000
_cell.length_b   1.000
_cell.length_c   1.000
_cell.angle_alpha   90.00
_cell.angle_beta   90.00
_cell.angle_gamma   90.00
#
_symmetry.space_group_name_H-M   'P 1'
#
loop_
_entity.id
_entity.type
_entity.pdbx_description
1 polymer ?
#
loop_
_entity_poly.entity_id
_entity_poly.type
_entity_poly.pdbx_seq_one_letter_code
_entity_poly.pdbx_strand_id
1 'polypeptide(L)'
;YTTVNGTTLLNGTLVPAPVNYSAGMVVTILPTSANEPGATLDLNNLGARPIVKAGGIPLDSADLWPGVPSRMIYDGQRFIVLGSSSIPCKNGFSVGAREYCIEDSSRSEVSFFDAVVFCKNRGARLCKNSEWVHQCLRIPGFLGTVLDYEWVDDAANHLDGGKRIGNGGNGETGTIPGIDCK
;
A
#
# COMPACT_ATOMS: atom_id res chain seq x y z
N TYR A 1 -1.71 -24.27 -11.86
CA TYR A 1 -2.86 -23.38 -11.67
C TYR A 1 -3.98 -24.13 -10.99
N THR A 2 -4.59 -23.53 -9.99
CA THR A 2 -5.73 -24.11 -9.29
C THR A 2 -6.69 -23.05 -8.78
N THR A 3 -7.97 -23.38 -8.72
CA THR A 3 -8.98 -22.57 -8.01
C THR A 3 -8.84 -22.81 -6.52
N VAL A 4 -8.93 -21.75 -5.73
CA VAL A 4 -8.89 -21.81 -4.26
C VAL A 4 -10.15 -21.22 -3.66
N ASN A 5 -10.63 -21.85 -2.59
CA ASN A 5 -11.81 -21.45 -1.84
C ASN A 5 -11.42 -21.02 -0.44
N GLY A 6 -12.21 -20.12 0.15
CA GLY A 6 -11.99 -19.57 1.48
C GLY A 6 -11.56 -18.11 1.44
N THR A 7 -11.51 -17.47 2.61
CA THR A 7 -11.14 -16.06 2.77
C THR A 7 -9.91 -15.88 3.65
N THR A 8 -9.84 -16.56 4.78
CA THR A 8 -8.68 -16.55 5.69
C THR A 8 -7.76 -17.76 5.46
N LEU A 9 -8.35 -18.92 5.22
CA LEU A 9 -7.65 -20.12 4.79
C LEU A 9 -8.09 -20.45 3.38
N LEU A 10 -7.21 -20.25 2.42
CA LEU A 10 -7.45 -20.57 1.01
C LEU A 10 -7.03 -22.02 0.74
N ASN A 11 -7.97 -22.84 0.32
CA ASN A 11 -7.72 -24.25 0.03
C ASN A 11 -7.82 -24.53 -1.46
N GLY A 12 -6.91 -25.32 -1.99
CA GLY A 12 -6.91 -25.71 -3.39
C GLY A 12 -6.19 -27.03 -3.64
N THR A 13 -6.38 -27.57 -4.85
CA THR A 13 -5.74 -28.83 -5.26
C THR A 13 -5.00 -28.63 -6.57
N LEU A 14 -3.70 -28.86 -6.56
CA LEU A 14 -2.86 -28.89 -7.77
C LEU A 14 -2.82 -30.28 -8.37
N VAL A 15 -2.77 -30.31 -9.70
CA VAL A 15 -2.58 -31.55 -10.47
C VAL A 15 -1.43 -31.30 -11.45
N PRO A 16 -0.33 -32.11 -11.41
CA PRO A 16 -0.09 -33.18 -10.43
C PRO A 16 0.06 -32.65 -9.00
N ALA A 17 -0.30 -33.47 -8.02
CA ALA A 17 -0.17 -33.13 -6.62
C ALA A 17 1.31 -33.07 -6.20
N PRO A 18 1.79 -31.99 -5.60
CA PRO A 18 3.12 -31.95 -5.03
C PRO A 18 3.19 -32.82 -3.77
N VAL A 19 4.36 -33.39 -3.51
CA VAL A 19 4.61 -34.20 -2.30
C VAL A 19 4.80 -33.31 -1.08
N ASN A 20 5.38 -32.13 -1.28
CA ASN A 20 5.63 -31.12 -0.26
C ASN A 20 5.76 -29.73 -0.92
N TYR A 21 5.78 -28.68 -0.10
CA TYR A 21 6.20 -27.36 -0.56
C TYR A 21 7.74 -27.31 -0.61
N SER A 22 8.28 -26.93 -1.75
CA SER A 22 9.73 -26.73 -1.94
C SER A 22 10.02 -25.27 -2.21
N ALA A 23 11.07 -24.74 -1.61
CA ALA A 23 11.52 -23.36 -1.87
C ALA A 23 11.77 -23.16 -3.38
N GLY A 24 11.26 -22.07 -3.93
CA GLY A 24 11.25 -21.79 -5.36
C GLY A 24 10.03 -22.33 -6.10
N MET A 25 9.15 -23.10 -5.45
CA MET A 25 7.88 -23.55 -6.05
C MET A 25 7.01 -22.35 -6.42
N VAL A 26 6.63 -22.28 -7.69
CA VAL A 26 5.74 -21.22 -8.18
C VAL A 26 4.35 -21.80 -8.43
N VAL A 27 3.35 -21.13 -7.89
CA VAL A 27 1.94 -21.50 -8.08
C VAL A 27 1.15 -20.31 -8.59
N THR A 28 0.11 -20.59 -9.37
CA THR A 28 -0.90 -19.59 -9.72
C THR A 28 -2.23 -20.06 -9.16
N ILE A 29 -2.85 -19.24 -8.35
CA ILE A 29 -4.17 -19.52 -7.77
C ILE A 29 -5.22 -18.61 -8.40
N LEU A 30 -6.46 -19.09 -8.42
CA LEU A 30 -7.65 -18.33 -8.80
C LEU A 30 -8.59 -18.30 -7.59
N PRO A 31 -8.61 -17.21 -6.82
CA PRO A 31 -9.51 -17.09 -5.68
C PRO A 31 -10.99 -17.05 -6.12
N THR A 32 -11.86 -17.71 -5.37
CA THR A 32 -13.31 -17.60 -5.55
C THR A 32 -13.94 -16.49 -4.72
N SER A 33 -13.23 -16.04 -3.70
CA SER A 33 -13.62 -14.95 -2.80
C SER A 33 -12.44 -14.03 -2.53
N ALA A 34 -12.71 -12.79 -2.16
CA ALA A 34 -11.66 -11.89 -1.68
C ALA A 34 -11.08 -12.43 -0.35
N ASN A 35 -9.78 -12.25 -0.15
CA ASN A 35 -9.15 -12.68 1.09
C ASN A 35 -9.42 -11.72 2.24
N GLU A 36 -9.38 -12.25 3.45
CA GLU A 36 -9.27 -11.49 4.70
C GLU A 36 -7.79 -11.21 5.04
N PRO A 37 -7.51 -10.25 5.93
CA PRO A 37 -6.15 -9.95 6.36
C PRO A 37 -5.42 -11.18 6.93
N GLY A 38 -4.14 -11.31 6.61
CA GLY A 38 -3.32 -12.41 7.10
C GLY A 38 -3.68 -13.78 6.55
N ALA A 39 -4.26 -13.85 5.36
CA ALA A 39 -4.67 -15.10 4.72
C ALA A 39 -3.52 -16.11 4.56
N THR A 40 -3.87 -17.38 4.61
CA THR A 40 -2.98 -18.53 4.44
C THR A 40 -3.42 -19.38 3.26
N LEU A 41 -2.50 -20.17 2.69
CA LEU A 41 -2.77 -21.08 1.57
C LEU A 41 -2.43 -22.52 1.98
N ASP A 42 -3.39 -23.41 1.77
CA ASP A 42 -3.19 -24.86 1.88
C ASP A 42 -3.48 -25.51 0.53
N LEU A 43 -2.46 -26.12 -0.06
CA LEU A 43 -2.57 -26.86 -1.31
C LEU A 43 -2.41 -28.36 -1.03
N ASN A 44 -3.38 -29.15 -1.48
CA ASN A 44 -3.35 -30.61 -1.36
C ASN A 44 -3.23 -31.12 0.09
N ASN A 45 -3.70 -30.35 1.08
CA ASN A 45 -3.58 -30.65 2.52
C ASN A 45 -2.13 -30.83 3.01
N LEU A 46 -1.20 -30.10 2.42
CA LEU A 46 0.22 -30.09 2.83
C LEU A 46 0.49 -29.18 4.05
N GLY A 47 -0.55 -28.57 4.59
CA GLY A 47 -0.52 -27.64 5.70
C GLY A 47 -0.48 -26.17 5.26
N ALA A 48 -1.27 -25.38 5.93
CA ALA A 48 -1.42 -23.97 5.63
C ALA A 48 -0.11 -23.19 5.80
N ARG A 49 0.20 -22.32 4.85
CA ARG A 49 1.35 -21.41 4.87
C ARG A 49 0.89 -19.97 4.67
N PRO A 50 1.49 -19.00 5.36
CA PRO A 50 1.13 -17.60 5.20
C PRO A 50 1.30 -17.14 3.75
N ILE A 51 0.38 -16.31 3.29
CA ILE A 51 0.54 -15.56 2.04
C ILE A 51 0.98 -14.15 2.43
N VAL A 52 2.03 -13.66 1.78
CA VAL A 52 2.57 -12.33 2.04
C VAL A 52 2.85 -11.58 0.75
N LYS A 53 2.90 -10.27 0.86
CA LYS A 53 3.41 -9.36 -0.18
C LYS A 53 4.95 -9.36 -0.16
N ALA A 54 5.57 -8.72 -1.15
CA ALA A 54 7.02 -8.49 -1.14
C ALA A 54 7.45 -7.82 0.17
N GLY A 55 8.63 -8.20 0.68
CA GLY A 55 9.11 -7.74 1.98
C GLY A 55 8.50 -8.47 3.19
N GLY A 56 7.66 -9.47 2.97
CA GLY A 56 7.06 -10.27 4.05
C GLY A 56 5.87 -9.63 4.73
N ILE A 57 5.28 -8.62 4.11
CA ILE A 57 4.11 -7.91 4.61
C ILE A 57 2.87 -8.81 4.46
N PRO A 58 2.07 -9.05 5.52
CA PRO A 58 0.82 -9.78 5.41
C PRO A 58 -0.12 -9.18 4.36
N LEU A 59 -1.02 -9.99 3.82
CA LEU A 59 -2.09 -9.49 2.97
C LEU A 59 -3.07 -8.66 3.78
N ASP A 60 -3.55 -7.57 3.18
CA ASP A 60 -4.72 -6.85 3.63
C ASP A 60 -6.00 -7.47 3.02
N SER A 61 -7.16 -7.01 3.48
CA SER A 61 -8.44 -7.42 2.91
C SER A 61 -8.50 -7.11 1.42
N ALA A 62 -8.95 -8.09 0.64
CA ALA A 62 -9.12 -7.97 -0.81
C ALA A 62 -7.83 -7.68 -1.63
N ASP A 63 -6.67 -8.07 -1.14
CA ASP A 63 -5.43 -8.06 -1.95
C ASP A 63 -5.48 -9.14 -3.06
N LEU A 64 -6.23 -10.20 -2.83
CA LEU A 64 -6.54 -11.24 -3.81
C LEU A 64 -8.01 -11.13 -4.23
N TRP A 65 -8.25 -10.77 -5.48
CA TRP A 65 -9.59 -10.55 -5.99
C TRP A 65 -10.21 -11.83 -6.56
N PRO A 66 -11.52 -12.05 -6.34
CA PRO A 66 -12.23 -13.17 -6.96
C PRO A 66 -12.09 -13.17 -8.48
N GLY A 67 -11.78 -14.33 -9.05
CA GLY A 67 -11.65 -14.47 -10.49
C GLY A 67 -10.38 -13.88 -11.10
N VAL A 68 -9.48 -13.32 -10.30
CA VAL A 68 -8.19 -12.75 -10.77
C VAL A 68 -7.05 -13.70 -10.43
N PRO A 69 -6.36 -14.28 -11.45
CA PRO A 69 -5.23 -15.15 -11.20
C PRO A 69 -4.11 -14.43 -10.46
N SER A 70 -3.67 -15.01 -9.36
CA SER A 70 -2.58 -14.48 -8.54
C SER A 70 -1.41 -15.47 -8.53
N ARG A 71 -0.24 -15.01 -8.94
CA ARG A 71 0.97 -15.83 -9.00
C ARG A 71 1.83 -15.63 -7.76
N MET A 72 2.34 -16.69 -7.19
CA MET A 72 3.14 -16.67 -5.94
C MET A 72 4.32 -17.61 -6.05
N ILE A 73 5.36 -17.32 -5.26
CA ILE A 73 6.51 -18.19 -5.06
C ILE A 73 6.61 -18.59 -3.58
N TYR A 74 6.90 -19.85 -3.31
CA TYR A 74 7.17 -20.32 -1.95
C TYR A 74 8.64 -20.11 -1.60
N ASP A 75 8.94 -19.41 -0.51
CA ASP A 75 10.30 -19.08 -0.08
C ASP A 75 10.92 -20.12 0.87
N GLY A 76 10.18 -21.17 1.21
CA GLY A 76 10.55 -22.18 2.21
C GLY A 76 9.74 -22.06 3.51
N GLN A 77 9.07 -20.93 3.74
CA GLN A 77 8.24 -20.68 4.91
C GLN A 77 6.84 -20.17 4.56
N ARG A 78 6.71 -19.36 3.49
CA ARG A 78 5.50 -18.62 3.12
C ARG A 78 5.41 -18.44 1.61
N PHE A 79 4.22 -18.17 1.12
CA PHE A 79 3.97 -17.82 -0.27
C PHE A 79 4.06 -16.30 -0.46
N ILE A 80 4.95 -15.84 -1.34
CA ILE A 80 5.11 -14.43 -1.69
C ILE A 80 4.36 -14.16 -2.98
N VAL A 81 3.41 -13.23 -2.96
CA VAL A 81 2.65 -12.83 -4.16
C VAL A 81 3.58 -12.10 -5.12
N LEU A 82 3.67 -12.61 -6.34
CA LEU A 82 4.45 -11.99 -7.41
C LEU A 82 3.62 -10.96 -8.14
N GLY A 83 4.17 -9.76 -8.32
CA GLY A 83 3.45 -8.66 -8.98
C GLY A 83 2.53 -7.87 -8.07
N SER A 84 2.43 -8.19 -6.78
CA SER A 84 1.88 -7.26 -5.81
C SER A 84 2.98 -6.26 -5.47
N SER A 85 2.95 -5.12 -6.10
CA SER A 85 3.89 -4.05 -5.83
C SER A 85 3.50 -3.23 -4.60
N SER A 86 3.42 -3.84 -3.44
CA SER A 86 3.54 -3.05 -2.23
C SER A 86 5.03 -2.96 -1.93
N ILE A 87 5.61 -1.83 -2.22
CA ILE A 87 6.98 -1.52 -1.81
C ILE A 87 6.96 -1.45 -0.28
N PRO A 88 7.83 -2.21 0.42
CA PRO A 88 7.92 -2.06 1.87
C PRO A 88 8.29 -0.63 2.21
N CYS A 89 7.48 0.01 3.04
CA CYS A 89 7.74 1.37 3.45
C CYS A 89 8.90 1.42 4.45
N LYS A 90 9.70 2.47 4.36
CA LYS A 90 10.75 2.77 5.34
C LYS A 90 10.11 3.07 6.69
N ASN A 91 10.89 2.94 7.76
CA ASN A 91 10.47 3.35 9.10
C ASN A 91 10.00 4.81 9.10
N GLY A 92 8.84 5.08 9.69
CA GLY A 92 8.19 6.38 9.70
C GLY A 92 7.36 6.68 8.45
N PHE A 93 7.12 5.67 7.62
CA PHE A 93 6.21 5.74 6.48
C PHE A 93 5.25 4.57 6.47
N SER A 94 4.00 4.83 6.19
CA SER A 94 2.95 3.85 5.97
C SER A 94 2.64 3.65 4.50
N VAL A 95 2.06 2.50 4.17
CA VAL A 95 1.62 2.20 2.80
C VAL A 95 0.46 3.11 2.45
N GLY A 96 0.66 3.99 1.48
CA GLY A 96 -0.39 4.86 0.95
C GLY A 96 -1.26 4.13 -0.08
N ALA A 97 -0.63 3.48 -1.03
CA ALA A 97 -1.25 2.61 -2.02
C ALA A 97 -0.19 1.65 -2.56
N ARG A 98 -0.52 0.91 -3.62
CA ARG A 98 0.43 -0.04 -4.24
C ARG A 98 1.77 0.58 -4.63
N GLU A 99 1.79 1.86 -4.92
CA GLU A 99 2.90 2.52 -5.62
C GLU A 99 3.64 3.54 -4.77
N TYR A 100 3.17 3.86 -3.57
CA TYR A 100 3.81 4.86 -2.73
C TYR A 100 3.64 4.59 -1.24
N CYS A 101 4.59 5.11 -0.47
CA CYS A 101 4.53 5.24 0.98
C CYS A 101 4.35 6.71 1.34
N ILE A 102 3.59 6.98 2.38
CA ILE A 102 3.39 8.32 2.91
C ILE A 102 3.96 8.42 4.32
N GLU A 103 4.51 9.56 4.68
CA GLU A 103 5.06 9.78 6.02
C GLU A 103 3.96 9.75 7.08
N ASP A 104 4.25 9.14 8.24
CA ASP A 104 3.26 8.86 9.29
C ASP A 104 2.89 10.08 10.12
N SER A 105 3.63 11.17 10.01
CA SER A 105 3.41 12.37 10.82
C SER A 105 3.87 13.64 10.12
N SER A 106 3.17 14.71 10.44
CA SER A 106 3.56 16.08 10.06
C SER A 106 4.91 16.47 10.62
N ARG A 107 5.52 17.44 9.97
CA ARG A 107 6.77 18.05 10.40
C ARG A 107 6.59 19.52 10.72
N SER A 108 7.65 20.10 11.27
CA SER A 108 7.71 21.54 11.53
C SER A 108 7.49 22.33 10.24
N GLU A 109 6.83 23.46 10.38
CA GLU A 109 6.57 24.37 9.28
C GLU A 109 7.88 24.87 8.65
N VAL A 110 7.97 24.76 7.34
CA VAL A 110 9.12 25.19 6.53
C VAL A 110 8.65 25.79 5.22
N SER A 111 9.55 26.45 4.49
CA SER A 111 9.24 26.92 3.14
C SER A 111 9.03 25.73 2.17
N PHE A 112 8.33 25.96 1.05
CA PHE A 112 8.13 24.95 0.02
C PHE A 112 9.45 24.34 -0.47
N PHE A 113 10.44 25.17 -0.76
CA PHE A 113 11.74 24.70 -1.24
C PHE A 113 12.50 23.89 -0.18
N ASP A 114 12.42 24.28 1.08
CA ASP A 114 13.02 23.50 2.17
C ASP A 114 12.33 22.16 2.34
N ALA A 115 11.01 22.09 2.20
CA ALA A 115 10.26 20.84 2.20
C ALA A 115 10.69 19.92 1.04
N VAL A 116 10.86 20.44 -0.16
CA VAL A 116 11.37 19.69 -1.32
C VAL A 116 12.75 19.13 -1.05
N VAL A 117 13.67 19.97 -0.55
CA VAL A 117 15.04 19.55 -0.23
C VAL A 117 15.07 18.51 0.88
N PHE A 118 14.25 18.70 1.90
CA PHE A 118 14.11 17.75 3.00
C PHE A 118 13.66 16.38 2.50
N CYS A 119 12.60 16.32 1.70
CA CYS A 119 12.10 15.08 1.13
C CYS A 119 13.17 14.39 0.25
N LYS A 120 13.84 15.17 -0.61
CA LYS A 120 14.91 14.67 -1.48
C LYS A 120 16.04 14.01 -0.67
N ASN A 121 16.48 14.65 0.42
CA ASN A 121 17.55 14.15 1.27
C ASN A 121 17.20 12.82 1.95
N ARG A 122 15.92 12.52 2.09
CA ARG A 122 15.40 11.25 2.60
C ARG A 122 15.09 10.23 1.52
N GLY A 123 15.38 10.52 0.26
CA GLY A 123 15.01 9.69 -0.89
C GLY A 123 13.50 9.60 -1.08
N ALA A 124 12.82 10.68 -0.77
CA ALA A 124 11.38 10.88 -0.93
C ALA A 124 11.10 12.10 -1.81
N ARG A 125 9.84 12.39 -2.05
CA ARG A 125 9.34 13.61 -2.70
C ARG A 125 8.15 14.15 -1.91
N LEU A 126 7.72 15.33 -2.21
CA LEU A 126 6.40 15.78 -1.77
C LEU A 126 5.33 14.88 -2.37
N CYS A 127 4.28 14.61 -1.62
CA CYS A 127 3.15 13.84 -2.13
C CYS A 127 2.35 14.67 -3.14
N LYS A 128 1.69 13.99 -4.05
CA LYS A 128 0.69 14.64 -4.91
C LYS A 128 -0.58 14.89 -4.13
N ASN A 129 -1.34 15.90 -4.54
CA ASN A 129 -2.63 16.20 -3.94
C ASN A 129 -3.55 14.95 -3.88
N SER A 130 -3.60 14.19 -4.98
CA SER A 130 -4.41 12.97 -5.05
C SER A 130 -3.93 11.87 -4.09
N GLU A 131 -2.64 11.73 -3.87
CA GLU A 131 -2.07 10.75 -2.94
C GLU A 131 -2.44 11.10 -1.50
N TRP A 132 -2.37 12.37 -1.14
CA TRP A 132 -2.76 12.84 0.18
C TRP A 132 -4.26 12.67 0.43
N VAL A 133 -5.10 13.08 -0.52
CA VAL A 133 -6.57 12.90 -0.43
C VAL A 133 -6.95 11.43 -0.32
N HIS A 134 -6.29 10.57 -1.12
CA HIS A 134 -6.51 9.13 -1.02
C HIS A 134 -6.19 8.60 0.39
N GLN A 135 -5.12 9.06 0.99
CA GLN A 135 -4.73 8.67 2.34
C GLN A 135 -5.76 9.12 3.39
N CYS A 136 -6.22 10.36 3.31
CA CYS A 136 -7.28 10.88 4.17
C CYS A 136 -8.55 10.03 4.13
N LEU A 137 -8.91 9.55 2.96
CA LEU A 137 -10.13 8.78 2.77
C LEU A 137 -10.00 7.30 3.17
N ARG A 138 -8.79 6.77 3.19
CA ARG A 138 -8.54 5.34 3.35
C ARG A 138 -7.98 4.95 4.71
N ILE A 139 -7.20 5.82 5.33
CA ILE A 139 -6.52 5.50 6.58
C ILE A 139 -7.22 6.20 7.75
N PRO A 140 -7.93 5.45 8.59
CA PRO A 140 -8.54 6.01 9.79
C PRO A 140 -7.49 6.67 10.68
N GLY A 141 -7.75 7.89 11.09
CA GLY A 141 -6.85 8.64 11.97
C GLY A 141 -5.72 9.38 11.26
N PHE A 142 -5.57 9.25 9.95
CA PHE A 142 -4.51 9.98 9.20
C PHE A 142 -4.55 11.49 9.46
N LEU A 143 -5.73 12.11 9.45
CA LEU A 143 -5.86 13.53 9.77
C LEU A 143 -5.38 13.92 11.16
N GLY A 144 -5.42 13.00 12.11
CA GLY A 144 -4.88 13.22 13.46
C GLY A 144 -3.35 13.29 13.51
N THR A 145 -2.68 12.83 12.48
CA THR A 145 -1.22 12.92 12.35
C THR A 145 -0.78 14.20 11.63
N VAL A 146 -1.73 14.89 11.00
CA VAL A 146 -1.50 16.16 10.30
C VAL A 146 -1.83 17.31 11.24
N LEU A 147 -0.81 17.97 11.73
CA LEU A 147 -0.97 19.05 12.72
C LEU A 147 -1.53 20.33 12.11
N ASP A 148 -1.16 20.61 10.89
CA ASP A 148 -1.55 21.82 10.19
C ASP A 148 -1.66 21.55 8.69
N TYR A 149 -0.93 22.20 7.87
CA TYR A 149 -0.98 22.14 6.42
C TYR A 149 0.31 21.61 5.83
N GLU A 150 0.25 20.69 4.92
CA GLU A 150 1.38 20.03 4.31
C GLU A 150 1.61 20.52 2.86
N TRP A 151 2.85 20.72 2.48
CA TRP A 151 3.18 20.99 1.10
C TRP A 151 2.97 19.77 0.21
N VAL A 152 2.33 19.96 -0.93
CA VAL A 152 2.20 18.94 -1.97
C VAL A 152 2.90 19.34 -3.25
N ASP A 153 3.26 18.35 -4.06
CA ASP A 153 3.92 18.51 -5.35
C ASP A 153 2.93 18.91 -6.45
N ASP A 154 2.24 20.02 -6.20
CA ASP A 154 1.30 20.61 -7.16
C ASP A 154 1.44 22.12 -7.11
N ALA A 155 1.28 22.77 -8.24
CA ALA A 155 1.20 24.23 -8.28
C ALA A 155 -0.17 24.73 -7.81
N ALA A 156 -0.18 25.77 -7.01
CA ALA A 156 -1.42 26.44 -6.63
C ALA A 156 -1.95 27.31 -7.76
N ASN A 157 -1.04 27.88 -8.54
CA ASN A 157 -1.36 28.67 -9.73
C ASN A 157 -0.19 28.61 -10.72
N HIS A 158 -0.31 29.30 -11.84
CA HIS A 158 0.70 29.32 -12.89
C HIS A 158 1.80 30.37 -12.69
N LEU A 159 1.81 31.07 -11.58
CA LEU A 159 2.82 32.10 -11.31
C LEU A 159 3.96 31.57 -10.44
N ASP A 160 3.74 31.29 -9.18
CA ASP A 160 4.83 30.92 -8.27
C ASP A 160 4.35 30.26 -6.97
N GLY A 161 3.10 29.87 -6.89
CA GLY A 161 2.52 29.29 -5.68
C GLY A 161 2.64 27.79 -5.59
N GLY A 162 3.29 27.27 -4.59
CA GLY A 162 3.15 25.88 -4.16
C GLY A 162 1.79 25.65 -3.50
N LYS A 163 1.28 24.43 -3.59
CA LYS A 163 0.01 24.07 -3.01
C LYS A 163 0.18 23.43 -1.64
N ARG A 164 -0.71 23.75 -0.72
CA ARG A 164 -0.76 23.16 0.61
C ARG A 164 -2.12 22.49 0.86
N ILE A 165 -2.15 21.43 1.65
CA ILE A 165 -3.34 20.63 1.92
C ILE A 165 -3.35 20.21 3.39
N GLY A 166 -4.47 20.22 4.10
CA GLY A 166 -4.43 19.95 5.52
C GLY A 166 -5.74 19.71 6.23
N ASN A 167 -5.61 19.64 7.53
CA ASN A 167 -6.69 19.37 8.42
C ASN A 167 -7.52 20.65 8.64
N GLY A 168 -8.73 20.68 8.16
CA GLY A 168 -9.69 21.73 8.46
C GLY A 168 -10.13 22.58 7.29
N GLY A 169 -9.66 22.27 6.12
CA GLY A 169 -10.17 22.94 4.95
C GLY A 169 -9.98 22.12 3.71
N ASN A 170 -10.91 22.18 2.86
CA ASN A 170 -10.76 21.67 1.51
C ASN A 170 -10.06 22.70 0.62
N GLY A 171 -9.48 23.70 1.20
CA GLY A 171 -8.70 24.70 0.52
C GLY A 171 -9.48 25.56 -0.44
N GLU A 172 -10.73 25.71 -0.21
CA GLU A 172 -11.62 26.43 -1.08
C GLU A 172 -11.54 27.92 -1.03
N THR A 173 -10.81 28.43 -0.11
CA THR A 173 -10.90 29.82 0.19
C THR A 173 -10.29 30.73 -0.86
N GLY A 174 -9.86 30.21 -1.94
CA GLY A 174 -9.18 31.01 -2.94
C GLY A 174 -7.99 31.75 -2.39
N THR A 175 -7.90 31.82 -1.13
CA THR A 175 -6.72 32.20 -0.49
C THR A 175 -5.86 31.06 -0.47
N ILE A 176 -4.95 31.26 -1.00
CA ILE A 176 -4.03 30.31 -0.79
C ILE A 176 -3.56 30.40 0.57
N PRO A 177 -3.18 29.40 0.84
CA PRO A 177 -2.75 28.42 -0.10
C PRO A 177 -3.80 27.52 -0.59
N GLY A 178 -4.80 28.06 -0.99
CA GLY A 178 -5.68 27.32 -1.71
C GLY A 178 -6.05 26.06 -1.05
N ILE A 179 -5.83 25.02 -1.66
CA ILE A 179 -6.10 23.76 -1.11
C ILE A 179 -5.09 23.48 -0.08
N ASP A 180 -5.57 23.57 1.00
CA ASP A 180 -4.87 23.08 2.05
C ASP A 180 -4.96 21.62 2.14
N CYS A 181 -4.32 21.05 1.29
CA CYS A 181 -3.76 19.94 1.68
C CYS A 181 -2.59 20.38 2.22
N LYS A 182 -2.52 20.82 3.07
CA LYS A 182 -1.33 21.03 3.58
C LYS A 182 -0.75 19.89 3.94
#